data_e9e03fcb034b80f107098590eeadef1f
#
_entry.id   e9e03fcb034b80f107098590eeadef1f
#
_cell.length_a   1.000
_cell.length_b   1.000
_cell.length_c   1.000
_cell.angle_alpha   90.00
_cell.angle_beta   90.00
_cell.angle_gamma   90.00
#
_symmetry.space_group_name_H-M   'P 1'
#
loop_
_entity.id
_entity.type
_entity.pdbx_description
1 polymer ?
#
loop_
_entity_poly.entity_id
_entity_poly.type
_entity_poly.pdbx_seq_one_letter_code
_entity_poly.pdbx_strand_id
1 'polypeptide(L)'
;MEAVGQLTGGIAHDFNNMLTGVIGSLDLIKLRMASGRLEGVERFMDAALISAQRAASLTDRLLAFSRRQSLDEKAVSVNNLITALADLLKKTVTEKIIIKFDLSPEDPWVFADANQLENAVLNLVINARDAMPHGGGLPIATCVEQEAQDEPLRHICVQVRDTGHGIPKDMLDKVTEPFFTTKPIGQGTGLGLSMVYGFANQSNGRLSIESTTGVGTTVSICLPKYKQVESDPPFTSSEFSTGQGQVILLVEDDDSVRLINQEVLEELGYRVHVARDGEEALRVFNDLEKVDFLLTDVGLPGMNGRQLAEILQQLSPRLPVLFLTGYAEGALTRADFLGPYMQLLTKPFTLESLAIRVASMLEGDVSAVLE
;
A
#
# COMPACT_ATOMS: atom_id res chain seq x y z
N MET A 1 -11.66 3.04 29.65
CA MET A 1 -10.50 2.14 29.89
C MET A 1 -10.79 0.70 29.47
N GLU A 2 -11.96 0.16 29.75
CA GLU A 2 -12.35 -1.22 29.41
C GLU A 2 -12.41 -1.49 27.88
N ALA A 3 -12.90 -0.54 27.09
CA ALA A 3 -12.96 -0.63 25.64
C ALA A 3 -11.58 -0.68 24.97
N VAL A 4 -10.58 0.04 25.51
CA VAL A 4 -9.18 0.00 25.01
C VAL A 4 -8.52 -1.33 25.34
N GLY A 5 -8.81 -1.93 26.49
CA GLY A 5 -8.28 -3.24 26.88
C GLY A 5 -8.83 -4.39 26.03
N GLN A 6 -10.13 -4.39 25.72
CA GLN A 6 -10.75 -5.38 24.82
C GLN A 6 -10.24 -5.26 23.38
N LEU A 7 -10.04 -4.04 22.88
CA LEU A 7 -9.47 -3.76 21.57
C LEU A 7 -8.03 -4.28 21.44
N THR A 8 -7.18 -3.99 22.45
CA THR A 8 -5.79 -4.44 22.47
C THR A 8 -5.70 -5.98 22.47
N GLY A 9 -6.61 -6.66 23.18
CA GLY A 9 -6.68 -8.13 23.21
C GLY A 9 -7.10 -8.75 21.86
N GLY A 10 -8.09 -8.19 21.18
CA GLY A 10 -8.55 -8.65 19.85
C GLY A 10 -7.48 -8.45 18.76
N ILE A 11 -6.86 -7.28 18.75
CA ILE A 11 -5.79 -6.95 17.81
C ILE A 11 -4.57 -7.85 18.02
N ALA A 12 -4.14 -8.04 19.27
CA ALA A 12 -3.01 -8.91 19.60
C ALA A 12 -3.29 -10.36 19.18
N HIS A 13 -4.53 -10.84 19.37
CA HIS A 13 -4.96 -12.16 18.95
C HIS A 13 -4.88 -12.31 17.41
N ASP A 14 -5.41 -11.36 16.66
CA ASP A 14 -5.42 -11.42 15.20
C ASP A 14 -4.00 -11.31 14.63
N PHE A 15 -3.17 -10.43 15.19
CA PHE A 15 -1.75 -10.32 14.83
C PHE A 15 -1.00 -11.63 15.08
N ASN A 16 -1.19 -12.26 16.25
CA ASN A 16 -0.59 -13.55 16.59
C ASN A 16 -1.03 -14.69 15.66
N ASN A 17 -2.29 -14.68 15.21
CA ASN A 17 -2.79 -15.64 14.23
C ASN A 17 -2.10 -15.50 12.88
N MET A 18 -1.88 -14.26 12.43
CA MET A 18 -1.15 -13.98 11.19
C MET A 18 0.32 -14.38 11.31
N LEU A 19 1.00 -14.07 12.42
CA LEU A 19 2.37 -14.53 12.67
C LEU A 19 2.45 -16.05 12.72
N THR A 20 1.49 -16.73 13.35
CA THR A 20 1.43 -18.20 13.36
C THR A 20 1.30 -18.76 11.94
N GLY A 21 0.51 -18.11 11.08
CA GLY A 21 0.40 -18.47 9.65
C GLY A 21 1.72 -18.35 8.91
N VAL A 22 2.48 -17.26 9.15
CA VAL A 22 3.80 -17.04 8.54
C VAL A 22 4.80 -18.09 9.04
N ILE A 23 4.97 -18.20 10.36
CA ILE A 23 5.96 -19.11 10.99
C ILE A 23 5.66 -20.56 10.62
N GLY A 24 4.42 -21.01 10.77
CA GLY A 24 4.03 -22.39 10.45
C GLY A 24 4.24 -22.76 8.98
N SER A 25 3.98 -21.81 8.06
CA SER A 25 4.25 -22.00 6.64
C SER A 25 5.74 -22.12 6.35
N LEU A 26 6.58 -21.27 6.94
CA LEU A 26 8.03 -21.30 6.79
C LEU A 26 8.64 -22.57 7.39
N ASP A 27 8.16 -23.04 8.54
CA ASP A 27 8.59 -24.29 9.16
C ASP A 27 8.25 -25.50 8.30
N LEU A 28 7.06 -25.52 7.67
CA LEU A 28 6.70 -26.56 6.72
C LEU A 28 7.56 -26.55 5.47
N ILE A 29 7.92 -25.36 4.96
CA ILE A 29 8.85 -25.21 3.83
C ILE A 29 10.20 -25.80 4.20
N LYS A 30 10.80 -25.40 5.34
CA LYS A 30 12.08 -25.94 5.84
C LYS A 30 12.06 -27.45 5.98
N LEU A 31 11.00 -28.00 6.58
CA LEU A 31 10.85 -29.45 6.78
C LEU A 31 10.78 -30.21 5.43
N ARG A 32 10.05 -29.67 4.45
CA ARG A 32 9.93 -30.26 3.11
C ARG A 32 11.25 -30.19 2.34
N MET A 33 11.93 -29.05 2.36
CA MET A 33 13.25 -28.88 1.73
C MET A 33 14.27 -29.84 2.34
N ALA A 34 14.34 -29.96 3.66
CA ALA A 34 15.23 -30.88 4.35
C ALA A 34 14.96 -32.36 4.02
N SER A 35 13.70 -32.70 3.68
CA SER A 35 13.31 -34.07 3.27
C SER A 35 13.33 -34.30 1.75
N GLY A 36 13.83 -33.34 0.95
CA GLY A 36 13.88 -33.41 -0.51
C GLY A 36 12.50 -33.37 -1.21
N ARG A 37 11.42 -33.03 -0.49
CA ARG A 37 10.06 -32.95 -1.01
C ARG A 37 9.72 -31.53 -1.41
N LEU A 38 9.98 -31.16 -2.65
CA LEU A 38 9.72 -29.80 -3.16
C LEU A 38 8.29 -29.60 -3.65
N GLU A 39 7.54 -30.68 -3.88
CA GLU A 39 6.14 -30.58 -4.36
C GLU A 39 5.25 -29.84 -3.36
N GLY A 40 4.52 -28.83 -3.85
CA GLY A 40 3.58 -28.05 -3.09
C GLY A 40 4.22 -27.10 -2.05
N VAL A 41 5.51 -26.79 -2.17
CA VAL A 41 6.18 -25.75 -1.38
C VAL A 41 5.58 -24.39 -1.70
N GLU A 42 5.26 -24.10 -2.96
CA GLU A 42 4.65 -22.86 -3.45
C GLU A 42 3.40 -22.47 -2.66
N ARG A 43 2.51 -23.42 -2.37
CA ARG A 43 1.29 -23.15 -1.59
C ARG A 43 1.57 -22.63 -0.16
N PHE A 44 2.69 -23.07 0.43
CA PHE A 44 3.09 -22.59 1.77
C PHE A 44 3.78 -21.23 1.67
N MET A 45 4.52 -20.97 0.58
CA MET A 45 5.03 -19.62 0.29
C MET A 45 3.90 -18.64 0.12
N ASP A 46 2.88 -18.97 -0.68
CA ASP A 46 1.67 -18.16 -0.86
C ASP A 46 0.93 -17.91 0.48
N ALA A 47 0.79 -18.96 1.30
CA ALA A 47 0.13 -18.84 2.60
C ALA A 47 0.92 -17.93 3.56
N ALA A 48 2.25 -18.01 3.57
CA ALA A 48 3.11 -17.12 4.33
C ALA A 48 2.98 -15.67 3.87
N LEU A 49 3.03 -15.44 2.55
CA LEU A 49 2.91 -14.12 1.94
C LEU A 49 1.55 -13.48 2.25
N ILE A 50 0.46 -14.22 2.08
CA ILE A 50 -0.90 -13.75 2.41
C ILE A 50 -1.02 -13.38 3.90
N SER A 51 -0.42 -14.21 4.78
CA SER A 51 -0.45 -13.95 6.23
C SER A 51 0.36 -12.70 6.60
N ALA A 52 1.53 -12.50 5.97
CA ALA A 52 2.37 -11.31 6.15
C ALA A 52 1.68 -10.05 5.63
N GLN A 53 1.05 -10.10 4.45
CA GLN A 53 0.27 -8.97 3.90
C GLN A 53 -0.91 -8.58 4.79
N ARG A 54 -1.59 -9.56 5.39
CA ARG A 54 -2.67 -9.30 6.36
C ARG A 54 -2.14 -8.62 7.62
N ALA A 55 -0.96 -9.03 8.12
CA ALA A 55 -0.33 -8.40 9.28
C ALA A 55 0.07 -6.95 8.97
N ALA A 56 0.66 -6.69 7.81
CA ALA A 56 0.97 -5.34 7.34
C ALA A 56 -0.30 -4.46 7.26
N SER A 57 -1.37 -4.96 6.63
CA SER A 57 -2.65 -4.25 6.55
C SER A 57 -3.27 -3.98 7.94
N LEU A 58 -3.10 -4.87 8.92
CA LEU A 58 -3.56 -4.63 10.28
C LEU A 58 -2.74 -3.51 10.94
N THR A 59 -1.43 -3.50 10.73
CA THR A 59 -0.54 -2.44 11.25
C THR A 59 -0.89 -1.08 10.67
N ASP A 60 -1.13 -1.00 9.36
CA ASP A 60 -1.56 0.22 8.67
C ASP A 60 -2.90 0.73 9.23
N ARG A 61 -3.85 -0.18 9.48
CA ARG A 61 -5.15 0.16 10.12
C ARG A 61 -4.98 0.73 11.53
N LEU A 62 -4.03 0.22 12.30
CA LEU A 62 -3.73 0.71 13.64
C LEU A 62 -3.08 2.09 13.61
N LEU A 63 -2.16 2.30 12.68
CA LEU A 63 -1.49 3.59 12.48
C LEU A 63 -2.45 4.65 11.95
N ALA A 64 -3.31 4.32 11.01
CA ALA A 64 -4.37 5.20 10.51
C ALA A 64 -5.33 5.66 11.60
N PHE A 65 -5.58 4.81 12.62
CA PHE A 65 -6.37 5.18 13.79
C PHE A 65 -5.63 6.12 14.76
N SER A 66 -4.31 5.96 14.90
CA SER A 66 -3.51 6.71 15.88
C SER A 66 -3.20 8.14 15.46
N ARG A 67 -3.19 8.47 14.16
CA ARG A 67 -2.78 9.80 13.63
C ARG A 67 -3.45 10.13 12.29
N ARG A 68 -3.52 11.42 11.96
CA ARG A 68 -3.83 11.89 10.60
C ARG A 68 -2.68 11.52 9.68
N GLN A 69 -2.84 10.46 8.88
CA GLN A 69 -1.87 10.07 7.85
C GLN A 69 -1.83 11.15 6.75
N SER A 70 -0.63 11.63 6.38
CA SER A 70 -0.48 12.38 5.14
C SER A 70 -0.61 11.41 3.97
N LEU A 71 -1.50 11.71 3.02
CA LEU A 71 -1.70 10.92 1.80
C LEU A 71 -0.51 11.12 0.85
N ASP A 72 -0.02 10.05 0.24
CA ASP A 72 0.88 10.10 -0.92
C ASP A 72 0.03 10.24 -2.19
N GLU A 73 -0.51 11.46 -2.38
CA GLU A 73 -1.44 11.73 -3.47
C GLU A 73 -0.69 11.84 -4.80
N LYS A 74 -1.14 11.07 -5.79
CA LYS A 74 -0.62 11.04 -7.16
C LYS A 74 -1.76 10.97 -8.16
N ALA A 75 -1.47 11.25 -9.43
CA ALA A 75 -2.41 11.01 -10.50
C ALA A 75 -2.63 9.48 -10.67
N VAL A 76 -3.84 9.00 -10.43
CA VAL A 76 -4.21 7.58 -10.47
C VAL A 76 -5.30 7.36 -11.51
N SER A 77 -5.05 6.46 -12.48
CA SER A 77 -6.10 5.89 -13.33
C SER A 77 -6.93 4.92 -12.50
N VAL A 78 -8.19 5.27 -12.28
CA VAL A 78 -9.10 4.46 -11.44
C VAL A 78 -9.40 3.11 -12.10
N ASN A 79 -9.52 3.08 -13.42
CA ASN A 79 -9.79 1.84 -14.15
C ASN A 79 -8.60 0.88 -14.09
N ASN A 80 -7.38 1.38 -14.26
CA ASN A 80 -6.17 0.56 -14.16
C ASN A 80 -6.01 -0.02 -12.76
N LEU A 81 -6.25 0.77 -11.73
CA LEU A 81 -6.22 0.31 -10.34
C LEU A 81 -7.25 -0.81 -10.09
N ILE A 82 -8.51 -0.63 -10.49
CA ILE A 82 -9.55 -1.65 -10.33
C ILE A 82 -9.21 -2.92 -11.13
N THR A 83 -8.64 -2.77 -12.33
CA THR A 83 -8.24 -3.89 -13.17
C THR A 83 -7.09 -4.68 -12.54
N ALA A 84 -6.08 -4.01 -12.00
CA ALA A 84 -4.98 -4.64 -11.27
C ALA A 84 -5.46 -5.40 -10.04
N LEU A 85 -6.46 -4.88 -9.33
CA LEU A 85 -7.07 -5.54 -8.18
C LEU A 85 -7.99 -6.71 -8.53
N ALA A 86 -8.40 -6.88 -9.79
CA ALA A 86 -9.48 -7.79 -10.18
C ALA A 86 -9.28 -9.23 -9.69
N ASP A 87 -8.07 -9.77 -9.79
CA ASP A 87 -7.77 -11.13 -9.34
C ASP A 87 -7.74 -11.27 -7.82
N LEU A 88 -7.25 -10.26 -7.12
CA LEU A 88 -7.30 -10.21 -5.65
C LEU A 88 -8.74 -10.14 -5.16
N LEU A 89 -9.57 -9.29 -5.78
CA LEU A 89 -10.99 -9.16 -5.43
C LEU A 89 -11.75 -10.46 -5.66
N LYS A 90 -11.50 -11.16 -6.78
CA LYS A 90 -12.09 -12.49 -7.05
C LYS A 90 -11.70 -13.53 -6.00
N LYS A 91 -10.44 -13.52 -5.55
CA LYS A 91 -9.94 -14.43 -4.48
C LYS A 91 -10.48 -14.08 -3.10
N THR A 92 -10.87 -12.83 -2.87
CA THR A 92 -11.38 -12.34 -1.57
C THR A 92 -12.83 -12.78 -1.30
N VAL A 93 -13.62 -12.97 -2.36
CA VAL A 93 -15.00 -13.41 -2.26
C VAL A 93 -15.12 -14.94 -2.40
N THR A 94 -16.26 -15.48 -1.97
CA THR A 94 -16.57 -16.91 -2.16
C THR A 94 -16.99 -17.19 -3.61
N GLU A 95 -16.85 -18.42 -4.08
CA GLU A 95 -17.26 -18.84 -5.43
C GLU A 95 -18.76 -18.57 -5.73
N LYS A 96 -19.57 -18.38 -4.71
CA LYS A 96 -21.02 -18.08 -4.84
C LYS A 96 -21.30 -16.59 -5.13
N ILE A 97 -20.29 -15.73 -5.08
CA ILE A 97 -20.43 -14.30 -5.37
C ILE A 97 -19.86 -14.01 -6.76
N ILE A 98 -20.68 -13.42 -7.61
CA ILE A 98 -20.31 -13.10 -8.99
C ILE A 98 -19.92 -11.62 -9.06
N ILE A 99 -18.61 -11.36 -9.23
CA ILE A 99 -18.11 -9.99 -9.47
C ILE A 99 -18.31 -9.66 -10.95
N LYS A 100 -18.82 -8.43 -11.20
CA LYS A 100 -18.89 -7.84 -12.55
C LYS A 100 -18.21 -6.47 -12.52
N PHE A 101 -17.35 -6.20 -13.49
CA PHE A 101 -16.70 -4.91 -13.65
C PHE A 101 -17.41 -4.13 -14.75
N ASP A 102 -17.88 -2.93 -14.42
CA ASP A 102 -18.53 -1.97 -15.34
C ASP A 102 -17.74 -0.66 -15.27
N LEU A 103 -16.61 -0.65 -15.99
CA LEU A 103 -15.66 0.46 -15.94
C LEU A 103 -15.98 1.49 -17.01
N SER A 104 -15.90 2.78 -16.63
CA SER A 104 -16.14 3.90 -17.54
C SER A 104 -15.18 3.87 -18.73
N PRO A 105 -15.66 4.07 -19.96
CA PRO A 105 -14.81 4.10 -21.15
C PRO A 105 -13.84 5.28 -21.20
N GLU A 106 -14.05 6.32 -20.38
CA GLU A 106 -13.24 7.55 -20.36
C GLU A 106 -11.91 7.39 -19.61
N ASP A 107 -11.64 6.22 -18.99
CA ASP A 107 -10.46 5.99 -18.11
C ASP A 107 -10.23 7.17 -17.14
N PRO A 108 -11.07 7.32 -16.12
CA PRO A 108 -11.07 8.50 -15.27
C PRO A 108 -9.86 8.55 -14.34
N TRP A 109 -9.26 9.74 -14.21
CA TRP A 109 -8.12 10.00 -13.34
C TRP A 109 -8.52 10.81 -12.12
N VAL A 110 -7.93 10.46 -10.96
CA VAL A 110 -8.08 11.18 -9.68
C VAL A 110 -6.70 11.51 -9.13
N PHE A 111 -6.62 12.52 -8.27
CA PHE A 111 -5.41 12.80 -7.50
C PHE A 111 -5.63 12.24 -6.10
N ALA A 112 -5.02 11.09 -5.80
CA ALA A 112 -5.25 10.35 -4.56
C ALA A 112 -4.09 9.40 -4.25
N ASP A 113 -4.03 8.90 -3.03
CA ASP A 113 -3.14 7.80 -2.64
C ASP A 113 -3.70 6.48 -3.18
N ALA A 114 -2.97 5.86 -4.13
CA ALA A 114 -3.37 4.62 -4.78
C ALA A 114 -3.57 3.48 -3.77
N ASN A 115 -2.67 3.32 -2.80
CA ASN A 115 -2.76 2.27 -1.79
C ASN A 115 -3.99 2.43 -0.89
N GLN A 116 -4.32 3.68 -0.53
CA GLN A 116 -5.52 3.96 0.27
C GLN A 116 -6.80 3.71 -0.55
N LEU A 117 -6.81 4.03 -1.84
CA LEU A 117 -7.94 3.73 -2.71
C LEU A 117 -8.13 2.21 -2.89
N GLU A 118 -7.03 1.46 -3.08
CA GLU A 118 -7.05 0.00 -3.13
C GLU A 118 -7.63 -0.62 -1.85
N ASN A 119 -7.12 -0.17 -0.70
CA ASN A 119 -7.61 -0.60 0.61
C ASN A 119 -9.08 -0.24 0.83
N ALA A 120 -9.53 0.93 0.36
CA ALA A 120 -10.91 1.34 0.44
C ALA A 120 -11.82 0.41 -0.38
N VAL A 121 -11.46 0.12 -1.64
CA VAL A 121 -12.21 -0.81 -2.51
C VAL A 121 -12.24 -2.21 -1.90
N LEU A 122 -11.10 -2.72 -1.41
CA LEU A 122 -11.03 -4.03 -0.76
C LEU A 122 -11.93 -4.10 0.48
N ASN A 123 -11.95 -3.07 1.32
CA ASN A 123 -12.83 -3.00 2.49
C ASN A 123 -14.32 -3.04 2.08
N LEU A 124 -14.70 -2.35 0.99
CA LEU A 124 -16.07 -2.40 0.48
C LEU A 124 -16.44 -3.81 -0.02
N VAL A 125 -15.53 -4.47 -0.75
CA VAL A 125 -15.75 -5.83 -1.24
C VAL A 125 -15.87 -6.84 -0.09
N ILE A 126 -15.04 -6.71 0.95
CA ILE A 126 -15.13 -7.56 2.16
C ILE A 126 -16.48 -7.35 2.87
N ASN A 127 -16.92 -6.11 3.02
CA ASN A 127 -18.22 -5.81 3.63
C ASN A 127 -19.38 -6.36 2.80
N ALA A 128 -19.33 -6.22 1.48
CA ALA A 128 -20.30 -6.78 0.55
C ALA A 128 -20.36 -8.31 0.62
N ARG A 129 -19.19 -8.98 0.66
CA ARG A 129 -19.10 -10.44 0.84
C ARG A 129 -19.81 -10.88 2.13
N ASP A 130 -19.51 -10.19 3.22
CA ASP A 130 -20.06 -10.53 4.54
C ASP A 130 -21.57 -10.28 4.61
N ALA A 131 -22.10 -9.35 3.80
CA ALA A 131 -23.54 -9.11 3.64
C ALA A 131 -24.24 -10.17 2.78
N MET A 132 -23.49 -11.02 2.06
CA MET A 132 -24.00 -12.04 1.13
C MET A 132 -23.57 -13.47 1.51
N PRO A 133 -23.93 -14.00 2.69
CA PRO A 133 -23.49 -15.33 3.15
C PRO A 133 -23.96 -16.49 2.25
N HIS A 134 -25.01 -16.28 1.49
CA HIS A 134 -25.56 -17.26 0.55
C HIS A 134 -25.11 -17.07 -0.90
N GLY A 135 -24.25 -16.09 -1.15
CA GLY A 135 -23.84 -15.66 -2.47
C GLY A 135 -24.69 -14.53 -3.01
N GLY A 136 -24.35 -14.03 -4.20
CA GLY A 136 -25.05 -12.91 -4.82
C GLY A 136 -24.25 -12.23 -5.93
N GLY A 137 -24.75 -11.08 -6.38
CA GLY A 137 -24.07 -10.22 -7.36
C GLY A 137 -23.27 -9.10 -6.69
N LEU A 138 -22.07 -8.87 -7.18
CA LEU A 138 -21.17 -7.81 -6.72
C LEU A 138 -20.64 -7.00 -7.92
N PRO A 139 -21.47 -6.13 -8.55
CA PRO A 139 -20.98 -5.21 -9.56
C PRO A 139 -20.08 -4.13 -8.92
N ILE A 140 -18.93 -3.91 -9.56
CA ILE A 140 -18.00 -2.81 -9.28
C ILE A 140 -17.97 -1.93 -10.52
N ALA A 141 -18.34 -0.67 -10.36
CA ALA A 141 -18.46 0.27 -11.47
C ALA A 141 -17.62 1.53 -11.21
N THR A 142 -17.14 2.14 -12.30
CA THR A 142 -16.58 3.49 -12.27
C THR A 142 -17.45 4.42 -13.11
N CYS A 143 -17.75 5.61 -12.61
CA CYS A 143 -18.55 6.59 -13.34
C CYS A 143 -18.05 8.01 -13.07
N VAL A 144 -18.36 8.89 -14.03
CA VAL A 144 -18.16 10.33 -13.89
C VAL A 144 -19.48 10.94 -13.46
N GLU A 145 -19.53 11.50 -12.25
CA GLU A 145 -20.71 12.20 -11.77
C GLU A 145 -20.64 13.69 -12.17
N GLN A 146 -21.69 14.16 -12.83
CA GLN A 146 -21.86 15.57 -13.10
C GLN A 146 -22.78 16.12 -12.01
N GLU A 147 -22.27 16.93 -11.11
CA GLU A 147 -23.12 17.72 -10.22
C GLU A 147 -23.81 18.84 -10.99
N ALA A 148 -24.91 19.33 -10.44
CA ALA A 148 -25.81 20.30 -11.07
C ALA A 148 -25.07 21.49 -11.72
N GLN A 149 -25.67 22.13 -12.70
CA GLN A 149 -25.16 23.09 -13.69
C GLN A 149 -24.22 24.21 -13.21
N ASP A 150 -23.94 24.36 -11.91
CA ASP A 150 -23.14 25.46 -11.34
C ASP A 150 -21.85 25.07 -10.65
N GLU A 151 -21.47 23.75 -10.55
CA GLU A 151 -20.19 23.35 -9.96
C GLU A 151 -19.17 22.91 -11.02
N PRO A 152 -17.94 23.52 -11.02
CA PRO A 152 -16.92 23.24 -12.03
C PRO A 152 -16.18 21.91 -11.81
N LEU A 153 -16.41 21.21 -10.69
CA LEU A 153 -15.68 20.00 -10.33
C LEU A 153 -16.52 18.75 -10.66
N ARG A 154 -16.07 18.00 -11.66
CA ARG A 154 -16.60 16.65 -11.91
C ARG A 154 -15.98 15.69 -10.89
N HIS A 155 -16.79 14.78 -10.35
CA HIS A 155 -16.32 13.72 -9.47
C HIS A 155 -16.25 12.38 -10.22
N ILE A 156 -15.25 11.61 -9.89
CA ILE A 156 -15.10 10.23 -10.33
C ILE A 156 -15.55 9.34 -9.17
N CYS A 157 -16.54 8.50 -9.42
CA CYS A 157 -17.07 7.61 -8.40
C CYS A 157 -16.70 6.16 -8.69
N VAL A 158 -16.14 5.47 -7.69
CA VAL A 158 -16.02 4.02 -7.63
C VAL A 158 -17.20 3.49 -6.84
N GLN A 159 -18.04 2.68 -7.45
CA GLN A 159 -19.24 2.11 -6.86
C GLN A 159 -19.08 0.62 -6.63
N VAL A 160 -19.31 0.17 -5.42
CA VAL A 160 -19.40 -1.24 -5.05
C VAL A 160 -20.82 -1.51 -4.61
N ARG A 161 -21.53 -2.38 -5.33
CA ARG A 161 -22.91 -2.74 -5.05
C ARG A 161 -23.03 -4.21 -4.70
N ASP A 162 -23.72 -4.52 -3.61
CA ASP A 162 -24.06 -5.89 -3.24
C ASP A 162 -25.58 -6.14 -3.33
N THR A 163 -25.95 -7.41 -3.41
CA THR A 163 -27.33 -7.89 -3.32
C THR A 163 -27.60 -8.60 -1.98
N GLY A 164 -26.92 -8.13 -0.92
CA GLY A 164 -26.98 -8.72 0.41
C GLY A 164 -28.21 -8.27 1.22
N HIS A 165 -28.08 -8.45 2.54
CA HIS A 165 -29.19 -8.14 3.46
C HIS A 165 -29.50 -6.65 3.61
N GLY A 166 -28.65 -5.75 3.10
CA GLY A 166 -28.81 -4.30 3.23
C GLY A 166 -28.60 -3.78 4.64
N ILE A 167 -28.74 -2.46 4.80
CA ILE A 167 -28.55 -1.74 6.08
C ILE A 167 -29.88 -1.09 6.46
N PRO A 168 -30.37 -1.28 7.70
CA PRO A 168 -31.53 -0.57 8.22
C PRO A 168 -31.32 0.96 8.23
N LYS A 169 -32.38 1.72 7.96
CA LYS A 169 -32.30 3.19 7.84
C LYS A 169 -31.81 3.89 9.11
N ASP A 170 -32.15 3.36 10.28
CA ASP A 170 -31.73 3.87 11.59
C ASP A 170 -30.26 3.63 11.91
N MET A 171 -29.56 2.82 11.08
CA MET A 171 -28.14 2.53 11.20
C MET A 171 -27.28 3.27 10.18
N LEU A 172 -27.85 3.81 9.09
CA LEU A 172 -27.10 4.43 7.99
C LEU A 172 -26.18 5.57 8.47
N ASP A 173 -26.64 6.39 9.40
CA ASP A 173 -25.83 7.48 9.95
C ASP A 173 -24.68 7.02 10.85
N LYS A 174 -24.76 5.77 11.37
CA LYS A 174 -23.80 5.21 12.32
C LYS A 174 -22.77 4.31 11.68
N VAL A 175 -23.03 3.77 10.48
CA VAL A 175 -22.14 2.79 9.84
C VAL A 175 -20.76 3.34 9.49
N THR A 176 -20.62 4.66 9.44
CA THR A 176 -19.33 5.36 9.22
C THR A 176 -18.64 5.75 10.53
N GLU A 177 -19.29 5.54 11.69
CA GLU A 177 -18.66 5.78 12.99
C GLU A 177 -17.58 4.71 13.26
N PRO A 178 -16.42 5.10 13.79
CA PRO A 178 -15.40 4.13 14.18
C PRO A 178 -15.94 3.13 15.20
N PHE A 179 -15.59 1.84 15.03
CA PHE A 179 -15.99 0.70 15.86
C PHE A 179 -17.47 0.29 15.78
N PHE A 180 -18.27 0.95 14.98
CA PHE A 180 -19.64 0.51 14.76
C PHE A 180 -19.64 -0.80 13.93
N THR A 181 -20.24 -1.84 14.47
CA THR A 181 -20.39 -3.14 13.81
C THR A 181 -21.64 -3.84 14.24
N THR A 182 -22.32 -4.49 13.29
CA THR A 182 -23.46 -5.38 13.54
C THR A 182 -23.04 -6.86 13.61
N LYS A 183 -21.73 -7.14 13.39
CA LYS A 183 -21.18 -8.50 13.43
C LYS A 183 -20.95 -8.95 14.87
N PRO A 184 -21.00 -10.27 15.16
CA PRO A 184 -20.67 -10.81 16.47
C PRO A 184 -19.27 -10.38 16.94
N ILE A 185 -19.08 -10.33 18.26
CA ILE A 185 -17.79 -9.98 18.88
C ILE A 185 -16.67 -10.85 18.31
N GLY A 186 -15.60 -10.22 17.81
CA GLY A 186 -14.45 -10.90 17.20
C GLY A 186 -14.58 -11.17 15.68
N GLN A 187 -15.73 -10.88 15.04
CA GLN A 187 -15.91 -11.08 13.59
C GLN A 187 -15.91 -9.79 12.77
N GLY A 188 -15.85 -8.63 13.42
CA GLY A 188 -15.77 -7.34 12.76
C GLY A 188 -15.11 -6.29 13.64
N THR A 189 -14.15 -5.55 13.08
CA THR A 189 -13.45 -4.47 13.79
C THR A 189 -14.26 -3.18 13.89
N GLY A 190 -15.29 -3.03 13.05
CA GLY A 190 -16.05 -1.78 12.91
C GLY A 190 -15.24 -0.60 12.34
N LEU A 191 -14.06 -0.87 11.78
CA LEU A 191 -13.17 0.17 11.25
C LEU A 191 -13.23 0.31 9.72
N GLY A 192 -13.67 -0.72 8.99
CA GLY A 192 -13.59 -0.75 7.53
C GLY A 192 -14.28 0.44 6.86
N LEU A 193 -15.54 0.72 7.19
CA LEU A 193 -16.30 1.78 6.55
C LEU A 193 -15.92 3.17 7.05
N SER A 194 -15.52 3.32 8.32
CA SER A 194 -15.00 4.57 8.85
C SER A 194 -13.67 4.97 8.22
N MET A 195 -12.81 4.00 7.87
CA MET A 195 -11.56 4.25 7.12
C MET A 195 -11.85 4.71 5.69
N VAL A 196 -12.80 4.06 4.99
CA VAL A 196 -13.23 4.49 3.65
C VAL A 196 -13.78 5.93 3.69
N TYR A 197 -14.58 6.26 4.72
CA TYR A 197 -15.09 7.61 4.92
C TYR A 197 -13.96 8.62 5.20
N GLY A 198 -13.00 8.23 6.05
CA GLY A 198 -11.82 9.05 6.34
C GLY A 198 -10.98 9.35 5.10
N PHE A 199 -10.69 8.32 4.29
CA PHE A 199 -9.98 8.45 3.03
C PHE A 199 -10.71 9.37 2.05
N ALA A 200 -12.01 9.15 1.82
CA ALA A 200 -12.78 9.97 0.90
C ALA A 200 -12.74 11.46 1.27
N ASN A 201 -12.88 11.77 2.57
CA ASN A 201 -12.82 13.15 3.06
C ASN A 201 -11.41 13.76 2.99
N GLN A 202 -10.37 12.99 3.26
CA GLN A 202 -8.97 13.46 3.18
C GLN A 202 -8.57 13.76 1.73
N SER A 203 -9.08 13.00 0.77
CA SER A 203 -8.86 13.23 -0.67
C SER A 203 -9.86 14.24 -1.27
N ASN A 204 -10.43 15.13 -0.46
CA ASN A 204 -11.41 16.15 -0.87
C ASN A 204 -12.61 15.58 -1.63
N GLY A 205 -12.94 14.33 -1.39
CA GLY A 205 -14.07 13.61 -1.97
C GLY A 205 -15.20 13.38 -0.98
N ARG A 206 -16.09 12.46 -1.31
CA ARG A 206 -17.21 12.07 -0.46
C ARG A 206 -17.51 10.58 -0.54
N LEU A 207 -18.09 10.04 0.52
CA LEU A 207 -18.67 8.69 0.58
C LEU A 207 -20.20 8.80 0.53
N SER A 208 -20.84 8.06 -0.37
CA SER A 208 -22.29 7.90 -0.43
C SER A 208 -22.68 6.45 -0.17
N ILE A 209 -23.74 6.25 0.61
CA ILE A 209 -24.25 4.93 0.96
C ILE A 209 -25.75 4.90 0.70
N GLU A 210 -26.16 4.04 -0.22
CA GLU A 210 -27.56 3.78 -0.53
C GLU A 210 -27.86 2.32 -0.18
N SER A 211 -28.83 2.09 0.71
CA SER A 211 -29.16 0.74 1.14
C SER A 211 -30.65 0.56 1.38
N THR A 212 -31.10 -0.64 1.02
CA THR A 212 -32.48 -1.08 1.29
C THR A 212 -32.41 -2.47 1.90
N THR A 213 -32.98 -2.62 3.10
CA THR A 213 -33.01 -3.91 3.82
C THR A 213 -33.67 -5.00 2.96
N GLY A 214 -32.99 -6.13 2.81
CA GLY A 214 -33.41 -7.26 2.00
C GLY A 214 -33.17 -7.13 0.50
N VAL A 215 -32.63 -5.99 0.01
CA VAL A 215 -32.32 -5.75 -1.41
C VAL A 215 -30.82 -5.66 -1.65
N GLY A 216 -30.07 -4.97 -0.77
CA GLY A 216 -28.63 -4.79 -0.87
C GLY A 216 -28.17 -3.38 -0.56
N THR A 217 -26.87 -3.15 -0.74
CA THR A 217 -26.20 -1.86 -0.49
C THR A 217 -25.38 -1.44 -1.69
N THR A 218 -25.39 -0.14 -1.99
CA THR A 218 -24.46 0.51 -2.91
C THR A 218 -23.63 1.52 -2.12
N VAL A 219 -22.32 1.38 -2.16
CA VAL A 219 -21.38 2.32 -1.56
C VAL A 219 -20.55 2.95 -2.67
N SER A 220 -20.52 4.28 -2.71
CA SER A 220 -19.83 5.06 -3.73
C SER A 220 -18.75 5.93 -3.09
N ILE A 221 -17.50 5.78 -3.50
CA ILE A 221 -16.38 6.66 -3.18
C ILE A 221 -16.26 7.65 -4.35
N CYS A 222 -16.54 8.92 -4.13
CA CYS A 222 -16.46 9.95 -5.15
C CYS A 222 -15.32 10.91 -4.85
N LEU A 223 -14.34 10.98 -5.76
CA LEU A 223 -13.13 11.81 -5.66
C LEU A 223 -13.13 12.88 -6.75
N PRO A 224 -12.52 14.06 -6.54
CA PRO A 224 -12.39 15.08 -7.57
C PRO A 224 -11.69 14.54 -8.81
N LYS A 225 -12.26 14.83 -10.00
CA LYS A 225 -11.63 14.45 -11.27
C LYS A 225 -10.32 15.20 -11.45
N TYR A 226 -9.23 14.50 -11.63
CA TYR A 226 -7.95 15.08 -12.00
C TYR A 226 -7.95 15.37 -13.52
N LYS A 227 -7.69 16.62 -13.88
CA LYS A 227 -7.47 16.98 -15.29
C LYS A 227 -6.02 16.64 -15.61
N GLN A 228 -5.82 15.54 -16.33
CA GLN A 228 -4.51 15.21 -16.86
C GLN A 228 -4.04 16.38 -17.73
N VAL A 229 -2.97 17.05 -17.32
CA VAL A 229 -2.16 17.86 -18.23
C VAL A 229 -1.39 16.83 -19.05
N GLU A 230 -1.49 16.90 -20.38
CA GLU A 230 -0.81 15.99 -21.29
C GLU A 230 0.71 16.06 -21.08
N SER A 231 1.23 15.24 -20.18
CA SER A 231 2.63 14.88 -20.06
C SER A 231 2.76 13.73 -19.08
N ASP A 232 2.60 12.51 -19.56
CA ASP A 232 3.46 11.35 -19.32
C ASP A 232 2.79 10.10 -19.91
N PRO A 233 3.50 9.29 -20.71
CA PRO A 233 2.97 8.02 -21.20
C PRO A 233 2.75 7.07 -20.01
N PRO A 234 1.74 6.18 -20.08
CA PRO A 234 1.54 5.17 -19.06
C PRO A 234 2.81 4.33 -18.98
N PHE A 235 3.30 4.13 -17.75
CA PHE A 235 4.35 3.14 -17.50
C PHE A 235 3.86 1.78 -18.01
N THR A 236 4.20 1.48 -19.24
CA THR A 236 4.16 0.12 -19.74
C THR A 236 5.14 -0.69 -18.90
N SER A 237 4.70 -1.84 -18.43
CA SER A 237 5.53 -2.88 -17.83
C SER A 237 6.78 -3.08 -18.68
N SER A 238 7.81 -2.32 -18.40
CA SER A 238 9.14 -2.55 -18.96
C SER A 238 9.74 -3.72 -18.17
N GLU A 239 10.27 -4.68 -18.91
CA GLU A 239 11.19 -5.71 -18.42
C GLU A 239 12.11 -5.10 -17.36
N PHE A 240 12.28 -5.80 -16.24
CA PHE A 240 13.15 -5.37 -15.14
C PHE A 240 14.49 -4.92 -15.73
N SER A 241 14.77 -3.61 -15.70
CA SER A 241 16.09 -3.11 -16.07
C SER A 241 17.10 -3.70 -15.09
N THR A 242 17.86 -4.68 -15.55
CA THR A 242 18.91 -5.30 -14.76
C THR A 242 20.05 -4.30 -14.59
N GLY A 243 20.59 -4.21 -13.39
CA GLY A 243 21.78 -3.41 -13.12
C GLY A 243 22.95 -3.85 -13.98
N GLN A 244 23.79 -2.87 -14.35
CA GLN A 244 25.01 -3.10 -15.13
C GLN A 244 26.27 -2.98 -14.27
N GLY A 245 26.16 -3.36 -12.98
CA GLY A 245 27.24 -3.31 -12.02
C GLY A 245 27.42 -1.96 -11.31
N GLN A 246 26.37 -1.10 -11.31
CA GLN A 246 26.38 0.14 -10.52
C GLN A 246 26.55 -0.19 -9.04
N VAL A 247 27.26 0.68 -8.33
CA VAL A 247 27.59 0.49 -6.91
C VAL A 247 26.53 1.15 -6.04
N ILE A 248 25.86 0.32 -5.24
CA ILE A 248 24.85 0.75 -4.27
C ILE A 248 25.43 0.67 -2.87
N LEU A 249 25.33 1.75 -2.09
CA LEU A 249 25.55 1.74 -0.65
C LEU A 249 24.22 1.54 0.06
N LEU A 250 24.05 0.37 0.69
CA LEU A 250 22.86 0.00 1.45
C LEU A 250 23.12 0.19 2.95
N VAL A 251 22.28 1.01 3.61
CA VAL A 251 22.41 1.29 5.05
C VAL A 251 21.10 0.93 5.76
N GLU A 252 21.18 -0.10 6.59
CA GLU A 252 20.01 -0.68 7.30
C GLU A 252 20.51 -1.28 8.62
N ASP A 253 19.88 -0.97 9.75
CA ASP A 253 20.31 -1.44 11.06
C ASP A 253 19.82 -2.87 11.37
N ASP A 254 18.66 -3.29 10.83
CA ASP A 254 18.18 -4.67 10.96
C ASP A 254 18.94 -5.63 10.04
N ASP A 255 19.61 -6.62 10.65
CA ASP A 255 20.43 -7.60 9.94
C ASP A 255 19.64 -8.40 8.90
N SER A 256 18.37 -8.73 9.18
CA SER A 256 17.53 -9.55 8.30
C SER A 256 17.05 -8.75 7.11
N VAL A 257 16.61 -7.50 7.33
CA VAL A 257 16.17 -6.59 6.27
C VAL A 257 17.35 -6.22 5.38
N ARG A 258 18.52 -5.96 5.97
CA ARG A 258 19.75 -5.65 5.23
C ARG A 258 20.16 -6.81 4.32
N LEU A 259 20.14 -8.05 4.83
CA LEU A 259 20.47 -9.24 4.04
C LEU A 259 19.52 -9.42 2.85
N ILE A 260 18.20 -9.32 3.07
CA ILE A 260 17.21 -9.49 2.01
C ILE A 260 17.39 -8.41 0.93
N ASN A 261 17.53 -7.14 1.32
CA ASN A 261 17.71 -6.06 0.37
C ASN A 261 19.02 -6.21 -0.42
N GLN A 262 20.11 -6.65 0.23
CA GLN A 262 21.38 -6.94 -0.43
C GLN A 262 21.21 -8.02 -1.49
N GLU A 263 20.69 -9.20 -1.13
CA GLU A 263 20.52 -10.33 -2.06
C GLU A 263 19.66 -9.93 -3.27
N VAL A 264 18.55 -9.23 -3.04
CA VAL A 264 17.67 -8.76 -4.14
C VAL A 264 18.41 -7.83 -5.11
N LEU A 265 19.15 -6.85 -4.59
CA LEU A 265 19.87 -5.91 -5.43
C LEU A 265 21.04 -6.58 -6.18
N GLU A 266 21.72 -7.56 -5.54
CA GLU A 266 22.76 -8.34 -6.20
C GLU A 266 22.21 -9.26 -7.29
N GLU A 267 21.04 -9.89 -7.09
CA GLU A 267 20.34 -10.68 -8.12
C GLU A 267 19.89 -9.80 -9.31
N LEU A 268 19.58 -8.52 -9.06
CA LEU A 268 19.28 -7.54 -10.11
C LEU A 268 20.52 -7.03 -10.85
N GLY A 269 21.74 -7.46 -10.46
CA GLY A 269 22.98 -7.14 -11.15
C GLY A 269 23.72 -5.90 -10.63
N TYR A 270 23.32 -5.37 -9.47
CA TYR A 270 24.03 -4.28 -8.80
C TYR A 270 25.21 -4.81 -7.94
N ARG A 271 26.20 -3.96 -7.63
CA ARG A 271 27.22 -4.24 -6.63
C ARG A 271 26.81 -3.55 -5.34
N VAL A 272 26.55 -4.35 -4.28
CA VAL A 272 26.04 -3.82 -3.02
C VAL A 272 27.12 -3.79 -1.96
N HIS A 273 27.35 -2.62 -1.36
CA HIS A 273 28.13 -2.46 -0.15
C HIS A 273 27.19 -2.12 0.99
N VAL A 274 27.35 -2.80 2.12
CA VAL A 274 26.41 -2.69 3.24
C VAL A 274 27.05 -1.96 4.41
N ALA A 275 26.23 -1.23 5.16
CA ALA A 275 26.55 -0.65 6.44
C ALA A 275 25.35 -0.76 7.39
N ARG A 276 25.60 -0.84 8.69
CA ARG A 276 24.54 -0.97 9.72
C ARG A 276 24.15 0.35 10.37
N ASP A 277 24.95 1.38 10.17
CA ASP A 277 24.73 2.73 10.70
C ASP A 277 25.42 3.80 9.83
N GLY A 278 25.13 5.08 10.13
CA GLY A 278 25.68 6.19 9.37
C GLY A 278 27.22 6.34 9.47
N GLU A 279 27.82 5.95 10.61
CA GLU A 279 29.28 6.04 10.78
C GLU A 279 30.01 4.98 9.94
N GLU A 280 29.47 3.75 9.90
CA GLU A 280 30.00 2.69 9.05
C GLU A 280 29.81 3.04 7.57
N ALA A 281 28.65 3.60 7.23
CA ALA A 281 28.35 4.06 5.87
C ALA A 281 29.36 5.09 5.35
N LEU A 282 29.73 6.08 6.18
CA LEU A 282 30.74 7.08 5.83
C LEU A 282 32.13 6.46 5.63
N ARG A 283 32.51 5.46 6.42
CA ARG A 283 33.76 4.73 6.22
C ARG A 283 33.76 3.96 4.91
N VAL A 284 32.70 3.18 4.67
CA VAL A 284 32.54 2.42 3.43
C VAL A 284 32.55 3.33 2.22
N PHE A 285 31.83 4.47 2.27
CA PHE A 285 31.78 5.43 1.18
C PHE A 285 33.18 6.02 0.84
N ASN A 286 33.99 6.30 1.87
CA ASN A 286 35.35 6.84 1.67
C ASN A 286 36.34 5.80 1.13
N ASP A 287 36.09 4.51 1.39
CA ASP A 287 36.93 3.40 0.91
C ASP A 287 36.62 3.00 -0.54
N LEU A 288 35.48 3.45 -1.07
CA LEU A 288 35.03 3.15 -2.44
C LEU A 288 35.44 4.26 -3.42
N GLU A 289 35.87 3.86 -4.61
CA GLU A 289 36.19 4.82 -5.70
C GLU A 289 34.96 5.59 -6.16
N LYS A 290 33.80 4.95 -6.12
CA LYS A 290 32.54 5.52 -6.58
C LYS A 290 31.34 4.83 -5.93
N VAL A 291 30.33 5.61 -5.57
CA VAL A 291 29.00 5.12 -5.19
C VAL A 291 27.99 5.76 -6.17
N ASP A 292 27.21 4.92 -6.83
CA ASP A 292 26.21 5.35 -7.82
C ASP A 292 24.84 5.61 -7.20
N PHE A 293 24.53 5.00 -6.05
CA PHE A 293 23.23 5.06 -5.39
C PHE A 293 23.34 4.86 -3.88
N LEU A 294 22.57 5.61 -3.11
CA LEU A 294 22.39 5.40 -1.67
C LEU A 294 20.98 4.87 -1.39
N LEU A 295 20.89 3.69 -0.78
CA LEU A 295 19.67 3.13 -0.22
C LEU A 295 19.80 3.12 1.30
N THR A 296 18.99 3.89 2.03
CA THR A 296 19.16 4.05 3.48
C THR A 296 17.86 4.05 4.23
N ASP A 297 17.80 3.38 5.39
CA ASP A 297 16.71 3.63 6.35
C ASP A 297 16.80 5.06 6.88
N VAL A 298 15.64 5.68 7.11
CA VAL A 298 15.55 6.98 7.77
C VAL A 298 15.87 6.86 9.26
N GLY A 299 15.44 5.77 9.89
CA GLY A 299 15.46 5.55 11.34
C GLY A 299 16.76 4.99 11.92
N LEU A 300 17.91 5.22 11.30
CA LEU A 300 19.19 4.68 11.76
C LEU A 300 19.59 5.16 13.16
N PRO A 301 20.27 4.33 13.96
CA PRO A 301 20.79 4.72 15.25
C PRO A 301 21.93 5.75 15.15
N GLY A 302 21.93 6.74 16.02
CA GLY A 302 22.94 7.80 16.05
C GLY A 302 22.70 8.86 14.98
N MET A 303 23.30 8.67 13.81
CA MET A 303 23.09 9.52 12.62
C MET A 303 21.91 8.98 11.81
N ASN A 304 20.84 9.74 11.66
CA ASN A 304 19.71 9.30 10.83
C ASN A 304 20.04 9.33 9.32
N GLY A 305 19.27 8.56 8.54
CA GLY A 305 19.51 8.41 7.09
C GLY A 305 19.48 9.74 6.32
N ARG A 306 18.68 10.71 6.77
CA ARG A 306 18.62 12.05 6.14
C ARG A 306 19.93 12.81 6.36
N GLN A 307 20.45 12.82 7.57
CA GLN A 307 21.74 13.46 7.88
C GLN A 307 22.88 12.81 7.09
N LEU A 308 22.88 11.47 7.00
CA LEU A 308 23.83 10.73 6.18
C LEU A 308 23.77 11.17 4.71
N ALA A 309 22.56 11.22 4.13
CA ALA A 309 22.36 11.64 2.75
C ALA A 309 22.86 13.05 2.49
N GLU A 310 22.61 14.02 3.39
CA GLU A 310 23.10 15.38 3.29
C GLU A 310 24.63 15.45 3.28
N ILE A 311 25.30 14.68 4.14
CA ILE A 311 26.77 14.61 4.17
C ILE A 311 27.31 14.01 2.88
N LEU A 312 26.74 12.90 2.40
CA LEU A 312 27.19 12.25 1.17
C LEU A 312 26.92 13.09 -0.07
N GLN A 313 25.81 13.83 -0.13
CA GLN A 313 25.54 14.75 -1.23
C GLN A 313 26.43 15.99 -1.22
N GLN A 314 27.01 16.42 -0.09
CA GLN A 314 28.07 17.44 -0.07
C GLN A 314 29.34 16.93 -0.79
N LEU A 315 29.62 15.62 -0.70
CA LEU A 315 30.76 15.00 -1.37
C LEU A 315 30.43 14.60 -2.82
N SER A 316 29.18 14.20 -3.08
CA SER A 316 28.67 13.78 -4.38
C SER A 316 27.30 14.42 -4.65
N PRO A 317 27.22 15.65 -5.20
CA PRO A 317 25.99 16.47 -5.26
C PRO A 317 24.83 15.85 -6.06
N ARG A 318 25.10 14.91 -6.95
CA ARG A 318 24.08 14.23 -7.76
C ARG A 318 23.83 12.78 -7.34
N LEU A 319 24.27 12.38 -6.15
CA LEU A 319 24.05 11.05 -5.64
C LEU A 319 22.55 10.81 -5.44
N PRO A 320 21.94 9.87 -6.19
CA PRO A 320 20.55 9.47 -5.96
C PRO A 320 20.40 8.79 -4.60
N VAL A 321 19.37 9.17 -3.85
CA VAL A 321 19.09 8.64 -2.52
C VAL A 321 17.67 8.15 -2.44
N LEU A 322 17.50 6.86 -2.12
CA LEU A 322 16.20 6.28 -1.79
C LEU A 322 16.13 6.01 -0.28
N PHE A 323 15.22 6.69 0.38
CA PHE A 323 14.96 6.45 1.80
C PHE A 323 13.97 5.32 1.98
N LEU A 324 14.29 4.37 2.84
CA LEU A 324 13.36 3.37 3.35
C LEU A 324 12.78 3.87 4.68
N THR A 325 11.49 3.78 4.89
CA THR A 325 10.87 4.24 6.14
C THR A 325 9.67 3.40 6.53
N GLY A 326 9.55 3.03 7.80
CA GLY A 326 8.34 2.46 8.38
C GLY A 326 7.29 3.51 8.76
N TYR A 327 7.65 4.81 8.72
CA TYR A 327 6.81 5.92 9.14
C TYR A 327 6.91 7.07 8.15
N ALA A 328 6.04 7.12 7.18
CA ALA A 328 5.98 8.22 6.21
C ALA A 328 5.74 9.62 6.86
N GLU A 329 5.13 9.65 8.03
CA GLU A 329 4.65 10.89 8.67
C GLU A 329 5.73 11.85 9.20
N GLY A 330 6.85 11.33 9.69
CA GLY A 330 7.92 12.18 10.22
C GLY A 330 8.75 12.85 9.13
N ALA A 331 8.79 12.23 7.96
CA ALA A 331 9.58 12.67 6.82
C ALA A 331 8.80 13.60 5.88
N LEU A 332 7.50 13.36 5.69
CA LEU A 332 6.66 14.10 4.73
C LEU A 332 6.02 15.38 5.31
N THR A 333 5.92 15.52 6.63
CA THR A 333 5.38 16.74 7.26
C THR A 333 6.26 17.99 7.14
N ARG A 334 7.47 17.85 6.60
CA ARG A 334 8.30 18.98 6.21
C ARG A 334 8.42 18.97 4.70
N ALA A 335 7.83 19.95 4.02
CA ALA A 335 7.96 20.18 2.60
C ALA A 335 9.43 20.20 2.11
N ASP A 336 10.39 20.33 3.06
CA ASP A 336 11.84 20.37 2.81
C ASP A 336 12.55 19.04 3.12
N PHE A 337 11.84 17.92 3.36
CA PHE A 337 12.52 16.66 3.71
C PHE A 337 13.20 16.03 2.48
N LEU A 338 12.59 16.07 1.31
CA LEU A 338 13.18 15.55 0.08
C LEU A 338 13.87 16.66 -0.69
N GLY A 339 15.17 16.53 -0.85
CA GLY A 339 15.97 17.39 -1.74
C GLY A 339 16.03 16.83 -3.17
N PRO A 340 16.80 17.51 -4.05
CA PRO A 340 17.06 17.00 -5.40
C PRO A 340 17.67 15.59 -5.33
N TYR A 341 17.27 14.71 -6.26
CA TYR A 341 17.75 13.32 -6.36
C TYR A 341 17.39 12.44 -5.15
N MET A 342 16.39 12.82 -4.36
CA MET A 342 15.91 12.06 -3.20
C MET A 342 14.50 11.57 -3.42
N GLN A 343 14.25 10.29 -3.09
CA GLN A 343 12.92 9.69 -3.09
C GLN A 343 12.73 8.87 -1.82
N LEU A 344 11.49 8.45 -1.59
CA LEU A 344 11.10 7.69 -0.40
C LEU A 344 10.31 6.45 -0.79
N LEU A 345 10.58 5.32 -0.12
CA LEU A 345 9.85 4.06 -0.24
C LEU A 345 9.40 3.61 1.15
N THR A 346 8.09 3.45 1.32
CA THR A 346 7.49 3.10 2.62
C THR A 346 7.52 1.60 2.86
N LYS A 347 8.01 1.17 4.03
CA LYS A 347 7.91 -0.22 4.51
C LYS A 347 6.49 -0.51 5.04
N PRO A 348 5.88 -1.68 4.73
CA PRO A 348 6.43 -2.76 3.92
C PRO A 348 6.30 -2.49 2.42
N PHE A 349 7.30 -2.87 1.63
CA PHE A 349 7.33 -2.77 0.18
C PHE A 349 7.56 -4.14 -0.46
N THR A 350 7.20 -4.27 -1.74
CA THR A 350 7.52 -5.47 -2.52
C THR A 350 8.91 -5.35 -3.13
N LEU A 351 9.56 -6.49 -3.40
CA LEU A 351 10.86 -6.54 -4.08
C LEU A 351 10.79 -5.87 -5.46
N GLU A 352 9.66 -6.04 -6.14
CA GLU A 352 9.36 -5.42 -7.42
C GLU A 352 9.33 -3.88 -7.32
N SER A 353 8.68 -3.32 -6.30
CA SER A 353 8.62 -1.87 -6.11
C SER A 353 9.99 -1.27 -5.78
N LEU A 354 10.83 -1.99 -5.03
CA LEU A 354 12.22 -1.59 -4.78
C LEU A 354 13.03 -1.58 -6.09
N ALA A 355 12.95 -2.66 -6.88
CA ALA A 355 13.66 -2.80 -8.14
C ALA A 355 13.32 -1.69 -9.13
N ILE A 356 12.02 -1.43 -9.34
CA ILE A 356 11.54 -0.37 -10.24
C ILE A 356 12.05 1.00 -9.78
N ARG A 357 11.99 1.29 -8.48
CA ARG A 357 12.39 2.58 -7.94
C ARG A 357 13.90 2.83 -8.08
N VAL A 358 14.72 1.82 -7.77
CA VAL A 358 16.18 1.91 -7.92
C VAL A 358 16.56 2.10 -9.39
N ALA A 359 15.96 1.31 -10.31
CA ALA A 359 16.23 1.44 -11.74
C ALA A 359 15.86 2.83 -12.28
N SER A 360 14.66 3.32 -11.98
CA SER A 360 14.19 4.63 -12.46
C SER A 360 15.07 5.79 -11.98
N MET A 361 15.55 5.73 -10.74
CA MET A 361 16.43 6.77 -10.20
C MET A 361 17.85 6.71 -10.76
N LEU A 362 18.36 5.53 -11.14
CA LEU A 362 19.69 5.36 -11.76
C LEU A 362 19.68 5.74 -13.23
N GLU A 363 18.58 5.53 -13.96
CA GLU A 363 18.45 5.90 -15.37
C GLU A 363 18.31 7.42 -15.60
N GLY A 364 18.17 8.19 -14.54
CA GLY A 364 18.19 9.65 -14.59
C GLY A 364 16.85 10.29 -14.94
N ASP A 365 15.75 9.56 -14.87
CA ASP A 365 14.40 10.09 -15.08
C ASP A 365 13.90 10.85 -13.83
N VAL A 366 14.75 11.76 -13.33
CA VAL A 366 14.46 12.64 -12.18
C VAL A 366 13.59 13.84 -12.59
N SER A 367 13.19 13.92 -13.85
CA SER A 367 12.42 15.07 -14.40
C SER A 367 10.93 15.07 -14.01
N ALA A 368 10.42 14.04 -13.35
CA ALA A 368 8.98 13.88 -13.13
C ALA A 368 8.48 14.26 -11.73
N VAL A 369 9.28 14.93 -10.88
CA VAL A 369 8.85 15.24 -9.48
C VAL A 369 9.07 16.71 -9.08
N LEU A 370 9.29 17.62 -10.04
CA LEU A 370 9.38 19.06 -9.74
C LEU A 370 8.47 19.85 -10.69
N GLU A 371 7.14 19.66 -10.57
CA GLU A 371 6.12 20.69 -10.87
C GLU A 371 4.86 20.44 -10.05
#